data_d8864668e5a29507b5597d1bd5a4dfc0
#
_entry.id   d8864668e5a29507b5597d1bd5a4dfc0
#
_cell.length_a   1.000
_cell.length_b   1.000
_cell.length_c   1.000
_cell.angle_alpha   90.00
_cell.angle_beta   90.00
_cell.angle_gamma   90.00
#
_symmetry.space_group_name_H-M   'P 1'
#
loop_
_entity.id
_entity.type
_entity.pdbx_description
1 polymer ?
#
loop_
_entity_poly.entity_id
_entity_poly.type
_entity_poly.pdbx_seq_one_letter_code
_entity_poly.pdbx_strand_id
1 'polypeptide(L)'
;LSLGKLIVLYDANKVTLDGPLSMSFSENVKKRYEACNWQVLEVKDGNDINEIHKAIKKGKKEQFKPTLIIVNTVIGFGSANQGTNKVHGAPLGKEDGKNAKLSYGFDHDEFYVPEEVYEDFKKKTIKRGKSKFNKWNKLFNEYKEQYPTEAKQLEDAIAGKYSLNI
;
A
#
# COMPACT_ATOMS: atom_id res chain seq x y z
N LEU A 1 -7.20 -2.22 -21.74
CA LEU A 1 -5.82 -1.85 -21.37
C LEU A 1 -5.15 -3.04 -20.72
N SER A 2 -4.01 -3.51 -21.27
CA SER A 2 -3.26 -4.63 -20.74
C SER A 2 -2.31 -4.16 -19.62
N LEU A 3 -2.86 -3.85 -18.45
CA LEU A 3 -2.11 -3.30 -17.30
C LEU A 3 -1.69 -4.40 -16.31
N GLY A 4 -1.04 -5.46 -16.78
CA GLY A 4 -0.64 -6.61 -15.95
C GLY A 4 0.31 -6.29 -14.78
N LYS A 5 0.91 -5.10 -14.75
CA LYS A 5 1.76 -4.66 -13.61
C LYS A 5 0.98 -3.89 -12.54
N LEU A 6 -0.29 -3.55 -12.79
CA LEU A 6 -1.12 -2.83 -11.84
C LEU A 6 -1.78 -3.81 -10.87
N ILE A 7 -1.45 -3.69 -9.60
CA ILE A 7 -2.08 -4.42 -8.51
C ILE A 7 -2.65 -3.39 -7.53
N VAL A 8 -3.96 -3.47 -7.29
CA VAL A 8 -4.69 -2.59 -6.37
C VAL A 8 -5.17 -3.43 -5.20
N LEU A 9 -4.90 -2.99 -3.99
CA LEU A 9 -5.48 -3.54 -2.77
C LEU A 9 -6.65 -2.65 -2.35
N TYR A 10 -7.83 -3.25 -2.19
CA TYR A 10 -9.04 -2.59 -1.72
C TYR A 10 -9.32 -2.99 -0.27
N ASP A 11 -9.20 -2.05 0.64
CA ASP A 11 -9.55 -2.23 2.05
C ASP A 11 -11.08 -2.25 2.20
N ALA A 12 -11.64 -3.45 2.36
CA ALA A 12 -13.06 -3.69 2.47
C ALA A 12 -13.50 -3.78 3.94
N ASN A 13 -13.44 -2.69 4.66
CA ASN A 13 -13.75 -2.62 6.10
C ASN A 13 -15.25 -2.48 6.42
N LYS A 14 -16.10 -2.29 5.41
CA LYS A 14 -17.57 -2.22 5.49
C LYS A 14 -18.13 -1.07 6.33
N VAL A 15 -17.32 -0.04 6.58
CA VAL A 15 -17.71 1.13 7.38
C VAL A 15 -17.48 2.41 6.59
N THR A 16 -18.36 3.38 6.78
CA THR A 16 -18.22 4.76 6.29
C THR A 16 -18.06 5.71 7.48
N LEU A 17 -17.90 7.01 7.21
CA LEU A 17 -17.81 8.04 8.24
C LEU A 17 -19.08 8.06 9.14
N ASP A 18 -20.24 7.83 8.54
CA ASP A 18 -21.54 7.98 9.21
C ASP A 18 -22.11 6.65 9.75
N GLY A 19 -21.57 5.51 9.33
CA GLY A 19 -22.07 4.21 9.78
C GLY A 19 -21.69 3.03 8.86
N PRO A 20 -22.47 1.96 8.89
CA PRO A 20 -22.23 0.80 8.03
C PRO A 20 -22.27 1.17 6.55
N LEU A 21 -21.39 0.57 5.75
CA LEU A 21 -21.29 0.81 4.30
C LEU A 21 -22.64 0.60 3.59
N SER A 22 -23.47 -0.34 4.07
CA SER A 22 -24.79 -0.65 3.50
C SER A 22 -25.80 0.50 3.51
N MET A 23 -25.55 1.57 4.30
CA MET A 23 -26.40 2.76 4.31
C MET A 23 -26.27 3.60 3.03
N SER A 24 -25.11 3.56 2.37
CA SER A 24 -24.81 4.45 1.23
C SER A 24 -24.27 3.71 0.00
N PHE A 25 -23.96 2.42 0.11
CA PHE A 25 -23.30 1.67 -0.95
C PHE A 25 -23.77 0.22 -0.99
N SER A 26 -24.37 -0.18 -2.11
CA SER A 26 -24.94 -1.53 -2.33
C SER A 26 -24.27 -2.29 -3.48
N GLU A 27 -23.25 -1.71 -4.08
CA GLU A 27 -22.61 -2.27 -5.28
C GLU A 27 -21.77 -3.52 -4.96
N ASN A 28 -21.77 -4.47 -5.88
CA ASN A 28 -20.84 -5.59 -5.87
C ASN A 28 -19.54 -5.22 -6.59
N VAL A 29 -18.56 -4.71 -5.82
CA VAL A 29 -17.26 -4.27 -6.34
C VAL A 29 -16.56 -5.37 -7.14
N LYS A 30 -16.60 -6.63 -6.67
CA LYS A 30 -16.02 -7.77 -7.38
C LYS A 30 -16.58 -7.90 -8.80
N LYS A 31 -17.90 -7.95 -8.93
CA LYS A 31 -18.57 -8.09 -10.25
C LYS A 31 -18.29 -6.90 -11.15
N ARG A 32 -18.22 -5.66 -10.61
CA ARG A 32 -17.87 -4.49 -11.40
C ARG A 32 -16.48 -4.63 -12.02
N TYR A 33 -15.48 -4.97 -11.23
CA TYR A 33 -14.11 -5.10 -11.73
C TYR A 33 -13.93 -6.29 -12.67
N GLU A 34 -14.61 -7.41 -12.39
CA GLU A 34 -14.65 -8.56 -13.31
C GLU A 34 -15.26 -8.18 -14.67
N ALA A 35 -16.34 -7.38 -14.69
CA ALA A 35 -16.96 -6.87 -15.93
C ALA A 35 -16.00 -5.92 -16.70
N CYS A 36 -15.10 -5.24 -16.01
CA CYS A 36 -14.03 -4.44 -16.63
C CYS A 36 -12.79 -5.27 -17.02
N ASN A 37 -12.89 -6.59 -17.01
CA ASN A 37 -11.82 -7.54 -17.35
C ASN A 37 -10.59 -7.48 -16.43
N TRP A 38 -10.79 -7.17 -15.15
CA TRP A 38 -9.75 -7.30 -14.13
C TRP A 38 -9.67 -8.73 -13.59
N GLN A 39 -8.48 -9.16 -13.19
CA GLN A 39 -8.36 -10.26 -12.25
C GLN A 39 -8.81 -9.77 -10.87
N VAL A 40 -9.79 -10.46 -10.26
CA VAL A 40 -10.22 -10.12 -8.89
C VAL A 40 -9.87 -11.27 -7.95
N LEU A 41 -9.15 -10.96 -6.89
CA LEU A 41 -8.77 -11.87 -5.82
C LEU A 41 -9.39 -11.38 -4.52
N GLU A 42 -9.61 -12.29 -3.58
CA GLU A 42 -10.20 -11.98 -2.29
C GLU A 42 -9.36 -12.56 -1.16
N VAL A 43 -9.08 -11.73 -0.17
CA VAL A 43 -8.44 -12.09 1.11
C VAL A 43 -9.55 -12.01 2.17
N LYS A 44 -9.80 -13.13 2.85
CA LYS A 44 -10.91 -13.25 3.81
C LYS A 44 -10.60 -12.57 5.12
N ASP A 45 -9.34 -12.63 5.55
CA ASP A 45 -8.87 -12.01 6.79
C ASP A 45 -7.67 -11.11 6.50
N GLY A 46 -7.86 -9.80 6.64
CA GLY A 46 -6.81 -8.79 6.46
C GLY A 46 -5.69 -8.85 7.50
N ASN A 47 -5.82 -9.66 8.56
CA ASN A 47 -4.74 -9.92 9.51
C ASN A 47 -3.92 -11.18 9.16
N ASP A 48 -4.37 -12.01 8.19
CA ASP A 48 -3.58 -13.13 7.68
C ASP A 48 -2.57 -12.66 6.62
N ILE A 49 -1.35 -12.35 7.08
CA ILE A 49 -0.23 -11.91 6.23
C ILE A 49 0.08 -12.95 5.14
N ASN A 50 -0.10 -14.24 5.41
CA ASN A 50 0.18 -15.31 4.44
C ASN A 50 -0.86 -15.32 3.32
N GLU A 51 -2.13 -15.08 3.64
CA GLU A 51 -3.20 -14.97 2.65
C GLU A 51 -2.97 -13.75 1.74
N ILE A 52 -2.65 -12.59 2.33
CA ILE A 52 -2.27 -11.37 1.60
C ILE A 52 -1.07 -11.64 0.69
N HIS A 53 -0.01 -12.26 1.21
CA HIS A 53 1.19 -12.59 0.42
C HIS A 53 0.87 -13.49 -0.77
N LYS A 54 0.05 -14.53 -0.57
CA LYS A 54 -0.40 -15.43 -1.64
C LYS A 54 -1.18 -14.68 -2.72
N ALA A 55 -2.08 -13.79 -2.33
CA ALA A 55 -2.86 -12.96 -3.25
C ALA A 55 -1.96 -12.02 -4.08
N ILE A 56 -1.04 -11.31 -3.44
CA ILE A 56 -0.06 -10.45 -4.14
C ILE A 56 0.81 -11.27 -5.10
N LYS A 57 1.29 -12.44 -4.66
CA LYS A 57 2.09 -13.34 -5.52
C LYS A 57 1.30 -13.82 -6.73
N LYS A 58 0.00 -14.08 -6.58
CA LYS A 58 -0.89 -14.44 -7.68
C LYS A 58 -1.11 -13.26 -8.64
N GLY A 59 -1.33 -12.06 -8.11
CA GLY A 59 -1.45 -10.83 -8.90
C GLY A 59 -0.18 -10.54 -9.72
N LYS A 60 1.01 -10.77 -9.15
CA LYS A 60 2.29 -10.60 -9.87
C LYS A 60 2.52 -11.59 -11.02
N LYS A 61 1.79 -12.69 -11.06
CA LYS A 61 1.86 -13.66 -12.18
C LYS A 61 0.96 -13.27 -13.35
N GLU A 62 -0.06 -12.45 -13.11
CA GLU A 62 -0.92 -11.93 -14.17
C GLU A 62 -0.15 -10.86 -14.97
N GLN A 63 -0.11 -11.02 -16.29
CA GLN A 63 0.67 -10.15 -17.16
C GLN A 63 -0.18 -9.27 -18.08
N PHE A 64 -1.44 -9.64 -18.27
CA PHE A 64 -2.31 -9.03 -19.26
C PHE A 64 -3.45 -8.21 -18.65
N LYS A 65 -3.85 -8.52 -17.42
CA LYS A 65 -4.96 -7.87 -16.73
C LYS A 65 -4.47 -7.17 -15.48
N PRO A 66 -5.01 -6.00 -15.14
CA PRO A 66 -4.82 -5.45 -13.80
C PRO A 66 -5.48 -6.36 -12.76
N THR A 67 -4.95 -6.35 -11.55
CA THR A 67 -5.43 -7.19 -10.44
C THR A 67 -6.01 -6.30 -9.35
N LEU A 68 -7.24 -6.59 -8.93
CA LEU A 68 -7.83 -6.07 -7.69
C LEU A 68 -7.75 -7.18 -6.62
N ILE A 69 -7.22 -6.84 -5.46
CA ILE A 69 -7.22 -7.70 -4.28
C ILE A 69 -8.17 -7.07 -3.26
N ILE A 70 -9.32 -7.67 -3.05
CA ILE A 70 -10.28 -7.24 -2.02
C ILE A 70 -9.82 -7.84 -0.70
N VAL A 71 -9.42 -6.99 0.24
CA VAL A 71 -8.93 -7.41 1.56
C VAL A 71 -10.00 -7.07 2.59
N ASN A 72 -10.63 -8.09 3.17
CA ASN A 72 -11.61 -7.89 4.24
C ASN A 72 -10.87 -7.54 5.54
N THR A 73 -11.12 -6.36 6.05
CA THR A 73 -10.51 -5.82 7.26
C THR A 73 -11.54 -5.43 8.30
N VAL A 74 -11.10 -5.18 9.52
CA VAL A 74 -11.90 -4.59 10.59
C VAL A 74 -11.26 -3.26 10.98
N ILE A 75 -11.95 -2.16 10.71
CA ILE A 75 -11.45 -0.82 11.08
C ILE A 75 -11.27 -0.75 12.60
N GLY A 76 -10.14 -0.17 13.07
CA GLY A 76 -9.82 -0.08 14.50
C GLY A 76 -9.63 -1.43 15.18
N PHE A 77 -9.16 -2.45 14.46
CA PHE A 77 -8.94 -3.79 15.00
C PHE A 77 -8.20 -3.75 16.35
N GLY A 78 -8.69 -4.50 17.33
CA GLY A 78 -8.15 -4.54 18.69
C GLY A 78 -8.64 -3.43 19.61
N SER A 79 -9.35 -2.41 19.10
CA SER A 79 -9.96 -1.36 19.94
C SER A 79 -11.35 -1.78 20.45
N ALA A 80 -11.82 -1.10 21.51
CA ALA A 80 -13.16 -1.31 22.04
C ALA A 80 -14.28 -0.92 21.04
N ASN A 81 -13.97 -0.04 20.09
CA ASN A 81 -14.88 0.44 19.06
C ASN A 81 -14.58 -0.12 17.66
N GLN A 82 -13.83 -1.23 17.58
CA GLN A 82 -13.52 -1.85 16.30
C GLN A 82 -14.77 -2.16 15.46
N GLY A 83 -14.67 -2.05 14.16
CA GLY A 83 -15.76 -2.33 13.22
C GLY A 83 -16.87 -1.28 13.23
N THR A 84 -16.69 -0.14 13.89
CA THR A 84 -17.68 0.95 13.94
C THR A 84 -17.15 2.23 13.33
N ASN A 85 -18.07 3.14 12.99
CA ASN A 85 -17.73 4.48 12.51
C ASN A 85 -17.04 5.37 13.56
N LYS A 86 -17.10 5.02 14.84
CA LYS A 86 -16.44 5.79 15.92
C LYS A 86 -14.92 5.89 15.78
N VAL A 87 -14.30 4.94 15.06
CA VAL A 87 -12.86 4.91 14.77
C VAL A 87 -12.54 5.31 13.33
N HIS A 88 -13.53 5.76 12.55
CA HIS A 88 -13.34 6.21 11.19
C HIS A 88 -12.92 7.68 11.17
N GLY A 89 -11.61 7.93 11.08
CA GLY A 89 -11.04 9.27 11.09
C GLY A 89 -10.92 9.91 12.49
N ALA A 90 -11.23 9.16 13.56
CA ALA A 90 -11.05 9.59 14.94
C ALA A 90 -9.92 8.78 15.63
N PRO A 91 -9.09 9.43 16.47
CA PRO A 91 -8.06 8.73 17.23
C PRO A 91 -8.72 7.82 18.30
N LEU A 92 -8.10 6.68 18.58
CA LEU A 92 -8.59 5.75 19.62
C LEU A 92 -8.53 6.37 21.03
N GLY A 93 -7.67 7.37 21.23
CA GLY A 93 -7.35 7.89 22.54
C GLY A 93 -6.33 7.03 23.29
N LYS A 94 -5.86 7.53 24.44
CA LYS A 94 -4.72 6.93 25.15
C LYS A 94 -5.03 5.53 25.68
N GLU A 95 -6.17 5.38 26.36
CA GLU A 95 -6.55 4.11 27.01
C GLU A 95 -6.89 3.03 25.98
N ASP A 96 -7.72 3.35 24.99
CA ASP A 96 -8.12 2.38 23.96
C ASP A 96 -6.94 2.02 23.05
N GLY A 97 -6.07 2.99 22.73
CA GLY A 97 -4.83 2.73 22.01
C GLY A 97 -3.88 1.78 22.74
N LYS A 98 -3.78 1.92 24.09
CA LYS A 98 -3.02 0.99 24.93
C LYS A 98 -3.63 -0.42 24.90
N ASN A 99 -4.96 -0.51 25.04
CA ASN A 99 -5.66 -1.80 25.00
C ASN A 99 -5.50 -2.50 23.64
N ALA A 100 -5.59 -1.74 22.55
CA ALA A 100 -5.35 -2.26 21.21
C ALA A 100 -3.91 -2.80 21.06
N LYS A 101 -2.89 -2.09 21.54
CA LYS A 101 -1.50 -2.59 21.55
C LYS A 101 -1.37 -3.90 22.32
N LEU A 102 -1.97 -3.99 23.51
CA LEU A 102 -1.97 -5.21 24.31
C LEU A 102 -2.64 -6.38 23.57
N SER A 103 -3.75 -6.11 22.86
CA SER A 103 -4.44 -7.15 22.07
C SER A 103 -3.59 -7.69 20.92
N TYR A 104 -2.62 -6.91 20.42
CA TYR A 104 -1.63 -7.35 19.42
C TYR A 104 -0.42 -8.10 20.04
N GLY A 105 -0.36 -8.20 21.37
CA GLY A 105 0.83 -8.71 22.09
C GLY A 105 2.00 -7.73 22.10
N PHE A 106 1.75 -6.43 21.89
CA PHE A 106 2.75 -5.39 21.81
C PHE A 106 2.72 -4.54 23.09
N ASP A 107 3.32 -5.03 24.14
CA ASP A 107 3.42 -4.36 25.47
C ASP A 107 4.76 -3.63 25.59
N HIS A 108 4.87 -2.51 24.88
CA HIS A 108 6.06 -1.64 24.89
C HIS A 108 5.65 -0.18 24.98
N ASP A 109 6.61 0.68 25.36
CA ASP A 109 6.43 2.13 25.36
C ASP A 109 6.01 2.70 23.99
N GLU A 110 5.54 3.94 24.00
CA GLU A 110 5.20 4.65 22.78
C GLU A 110 6.43 4.79 21.88
N PHE A 111 6.22 4.58 20.56
CA PHE A 111 7.26 4.65 19.52
C PHE A 111 8.42 3.64 19.66
N TYR A 112 8.31 2.66 20.54
CA TYR A 112 9.28 1.57 20.61
C TYR A 112 9.26 0.74 19.32
N VAL A 113 10.45 0.46 18.79
CA VAL A 113 10.65 -0.48 17.68
C VAL A 113 11.75 -1.45 18.09
N PRO A 114 11.54 -2.78 18.03
CA PRO A 114 12.56 -3.78 18.36
C PRO A 114 13.82 -3.63 17.49
N GLU A 115 15.00 -3.83 18.08
CA GLU A 115 16.29 -3.66 17.36
C GLU A 115 16.40 -4.60 16.16
N GLU A 116 15.87 -5.81 16.24
CA GLU A 116 15.86 -6.76 15.13
C GLU A 116 15.10 -6.25 13.92
N VAL A 117 14.09 -5.37 14.09
CA VAL A 117 13.36 -4.72 13.00
C VAL A 117 14.26 -3.71 12.29
N TYR A 118 15.00 -2.89 13.06
CA TYR A 118 15.98 -1.95 12.49
C TYR A 118 17.06 -2.69 11.70
N GLU A 119 17.62 -3.76 12.24
CA GLU A 119 18.65 -4.56 11.57
C GLU A 119 18.12 -5.25 10.30
N ASP A 120 16.88 -5.75 10.31
CA ASP A 120 16.26 -6.36 9.14
C ASP A 120 16.05 -5.31 8.03
N PHE A 121 15.53 -4.14 8.35
CA PHE A 121 15.37 -3.03 7.41
C PHE A 121 16.71 -2.56 6.85
N LYS A 122 17.74 -2.45 7.69
CA LYS A 122 19.10 -2.06 7.29
C LYS A 122 19.67 -3.05 6.27
N LYS A 123 19.55 -4.34 6.53
CA LYS A 123 20.05 -5.41 5.64
C LYS A 123 19.24 -5.52 4.34
N LYS A 124 17.92 -5.62 4.45
CA LYS A 124 17.06 -5.98 3.32
C LYS A 124 16.64 -4.79 2.48
N THR A 125 16.38 -3.63 3.10
CA THR A 125 15.80 -2.47 2.42
C THR A 125 16.85 -1.42 2.13
N ILE A 126 17.54 -0.90 3.15
CA ILE A 126 18.47 0.22 2.99
C ILE A 126 19.66 -0.18 2.12
N LYS A 127 20.33 -1.30 2.41
CA LYS A 127 21.47 -1.78 1.62
C LYS A 127 21.10 -2.02 0.16
N ARG A 128 19.94 -2.66 -0.08
CA ARG A 128 19.42 -2.91 -1.42
C ARG A 128 19.05 -1.61 -2.14
N GLY A 129 18.39 -0.68 -1.44
CA GLY A 129 18.02 0.63 -1.96
C GLY A 129 19.24 1.41 -2.39
N LYS A 130 20.27 1.51 -1.54
CA LYS A 130 21.54 2.17 -1.85
C LYS A 130 22.25 1.56 -3.06
N SER A 131 22.27 0.23 -3.18
CA SER A 131 22.83 -0.45 -4.35
C SER A 131 22.08 -0.10 -5.64
N LYS A 132 20.74 -0.07 -5.61
CA LYS A 132 19.93 0.31 -6.78
C LYS A 132 20.08 1.77 -7.15
N PHE A 133 20.13 2.66 -6.15
CA PHE A 133 20.37 4.08 -6.34
C PHE A 133 21.74 4.36 -7.00
N ASN A 134 22.79 3.70 -6.52
CA ASN A 134 24.13 3.85 -7.12
C ASN A 134 24.16 3.34 -8.57
N LYS A 135 23.48 2.23 -8.88
CA LYS A 135 23.35 1.73 -10.27
C LYS A 135 22.60 2.71 -11.16
N TRP A 136 21.53 3.29 -10.64
CA TRP A 136 20.77 4.31 -11.37
C TRP A 136 21.64 5.55 -11.64
N ASN A 137 22.34 6.08 -10.65
CA ASN A 137 23.21 7.24 -10.83
C ASN A 137 24.31 6.99 -11.87
N LYS A 138 24.93 5.79 -11.84
CA LYS A 138 25.90 5.42 -12.85
C LYS A 138 25.28 5.43 -14.26
N LEU A 139 24.16 4.74 -14.43
CA LEU A 139 23.43 4.69 -15.70
C LEU A 139 23.00 6.09 -16.19
N PHE A 140 22.53 6.94 -15.27
CA PHE A 140 22.09 8.28 -15.62
C PHE A 140 23.28 9.19 -16.00
N ASN A 141 24.44 9.04 -15.38
CA ASN A 141 25.63 9.77 -15.79
C ASN A 141 26.09 9.37 -17.19
N GLU A 142 26.11 8.07 -17.51
CA GLU A 142 26.39 7.57 -18.87
C GLU A 142 25.36 8.11 -19.88
N TYR A 143 24.08 8.17 -19.51
CA TYR A 143 23.02 8.76 -20.32
C TYR A 143 23.22 10.27 -20.56
N LYS A 144 23.65 11.02 -19.54
CA LYS A 144 23.96 12.46 -19.67
C LYS A 144 25.08 12.75 -20.67
N GLU A 145 26.08 11.88 -20.73
CA GLU A 145 27.18 12.01 -21.69
C GLU A 145 26.69 11.78 -23.14
N GLN A 146 25.78 10.84 -23.34
CA GLN A 146 25.26 10.50 -24.67
C GLN A 146 24.11 11.38 -25.13
N TYR A 147 23.25 11.83 -24.19
CA TYR A 147 21.99 12.54 -24.45
C TYR A 147 21.83 13.74 -23.50
N PRO A 148 22.70 14.78 -23.62
CA PRO A 148 22.73 15.89 -22.65
C PRO A 148 21.42 16.71 -22.62
N THR A 149 20.76 16.89 -23.76
CA THR A 149 19.51 17.66 -23.86
C THR A 149 18.36 16.94 -23.15
N GLU A 150 18.17 15.67 -23.43
CA GLU A 150 17.11 14.84 -22.84
C GLU A 150 17.34 14.61 -21.33
N ALA A 151 18.60 14.42 -20.95
CA ALA A 151 18.98 14.31 -19.55
C ALA A 151 18.68 15.61 -18.79
N LYS A 152 18.95 16.77 -19.38
CA LYS A 152 18.60 18.07 -18.80
C LYS A 152 17.09 18.24 -18.65
N GLN A 153 16.29 17.83 -19.64
CA GLN A 153 14.84 17.85 -19.55
C GLN A 153 14.32 16.99 -18.39
N LEU A 154 14.89 15.79 -18.22
CA LEU A 154 14.53 14.91 -17.09
C LEU A 154 14.93 15.53 -15.74
N GLU A 155 16.13 16.10 -15.62
CA GLU A 155 16.57 16.80 -14.39
C GLU A 155 15.63 17.96 -14.05
N ASP A 156 15.25 18.76 -15.05
CA ASP A 156 14.36 19.90 -14.86
C ASP A 156 12.96 19.43 -14.46
N ALA A 157 12.44 18.36 -15.08
CA ALA A 157 11.16 17.76 -14.70
C ALA A 157 11.17 17.25 -13.25
N ILE A 158 12.24 16.55 -12.84
CA ILE A 158 12.40 16.08 -11.45
C ILE A 158 12.49 17.26 -10.47
N ALA A 159 13.15 18.35 -10.87
CA ALA A 159 13.26 19.57 -10.06
C ALA A 159 12.00 20.46 -10.08
N GLY A 160 10.92 20.03 -10.76
CA GLY A 160 9.69 20.81 -10.90
C GLY A 160 9.82 22.04 -11.82
N LYS A 161 10.86 22.09 -12.65
CA LYS A 161 11.11 23.17 -13.61
C LYS A 161 10.51 22.76 -14.96
N TYR A 162 9.32 23.22 -15.25
CA TYR A 162 8.68 22.99 -16.55
C TYR A 162 8.77 24.25 -17.40
N SER A 163 9.37 24.18 -18.57
CA SER A 163 9.16 25.17 -19.62
C SER A 163 7.97 24.69 -20.46
N LEU A 164 6.81 25.22 -20.20
CA LEU A 164 5.69 25.09 -21.13
C LEU A 164 5.97 26.02 -22.31
N ASN A 165 6.63 25.51 -23.34
CA ASN A 165 6.53 26.12 -24.66
C ASN A 165 5.15 25.72 -25.24
N ILE A 166 4.13 26.51 -24.93
CA ILE A 166 2.83 26.48 -25.59
C ILE A 166 2.91 27.35 -26.85
#